data_a45ac043e762ddc98a64dcb6f0536414
#
_entry.id   a45ac043e762ddc98a64dcb6f0536414
#
_cell.length_a   1.000
_cell.length_b   1.000
_cell.length_c   1.000
_cell.angle_alpha   90.00
_cell.angle_beta   90.00
_cell.angle_gamma   90.00
#
_symmetry.space_group_name_H-M   'P 1'
#
loop_
_entity.id
_entity.type
_entity.pdbx_description
1 polymer ?
#
loop_
_entity_poly.entity_id
_entity_poly.type
_entity_poly.pdbx_seq_one_letter_code
_entity_poly.pdbx_strand_id
1 'polypeptide(L)'
;MDEAKRRLVVAWVVKADDDLRVARLLILEENALYAAGVYHCQQAAEKAITGKAIKAWLTCHHIIFPKTHDLEALLHLCRPQEPGFSAYAAHARVLTPLATEFRYPSDVHSPAPEHARDVLEQASEIVTYAGRLVDATLDRGREAL
;
A
#
# COMPACT_ATOMS: atom_id res chain seq x y z
N MET A 1 -14.50 5.38 -16.47
CA MET A 1 -13.36 6.15 -15.87
C MET A 1 -12.56 6.74 -17.01
N ASP A 2 -12.37 8.04 -17.02
CA ASP A 2 -11.59 8.69 -18.08
C ASP A 2 -10.09 8.35 -18.00
N GLU A 3 -9.35 8.66 -19.07
CA GLU A 3 -7.93 8.33 -19.21
C GLU A 3 -7.05 9.00 -18.13
N ALA A 4 -7.37 10.24 -17.72
CA ALA A 4 -6.59 10.95 -16.70
C ALA A 4 -6.72 10.26 -15.34
N LYS A 5 -7.92 9.84 -14.96
CA LYS A 5 -8.20 9.09 -13.73
C LYS A 5 -7.51 7.73 -13.73
N ARG A 6 -7.52 7.05 -14.88
CA ARG A 6 -6.83 5.77 -15.07
C ARG A 6 -5.33 5.92 -14.85
N ARG A 7 -4.71 6.93 -15.45
CA ARG A 7 -3.28 7.22 -15.25
C ARG A 7 -2.94 7.51 -13.79
N LEU A 8 -3.79 8.24 -13.08
CA LEU A 8 -3.58 8.53 -11.67
C LEU A 8 -3.55 7.25 -10.82
N VAL A 9 -4.51 6.35 -11.02
CA VAL A 9 -4.55 5.06 -10.29
C VAL A 9 -3.31 4.22 -10.58
N VAL A 10 -2.90 4.12 -11.83
CA VAL A 10 -1.67 3.40 -12.23
C VAL A 10 -0.44 4.03 -11.59
N ALA A 11 -0.33 5.36 -11.59
CA ALA A 11 0.81 6.06 -10.98
C ALA A 11 0.96 5.74 -9.48
N TRP A 12 -0.12 5.61 -8.73
CA TRP A 12 -0.07 5.21 -7.33
C TRP A 12 0.46 3.78 -7.14
N VAL A 13 0.05 2.85 -7.99
CA VAL A 13 0.52 1.46 -7.94
C VAL A 13 2.00 1.36 -8.31
N VAL A 14 2.45 2.11 -9.32
CA VAL A 14 3.88 2.19 -9.67
C VAL A 14 4.70 2.73 -8.50
N LYS A 15 4.23 3.78 -7.84
CA LYS A 15 4.91 4.33 -6.65
C LYS A 15 4.93 3.35 -5.48
N ALA A 16 3.88 2.56 -5.31
CA ALA A 16 3.85 1.49 -4.32
C ALA A 16 4.89 0.41 -4.61
N ASP A 17 5.03 0.00 -5.85
CA ASP A 17 6.04 -0.97 -6.28
C ASP A 17 7.47 -0.44 -6.10
N ASP A 18 7.72 0.83 -6.39
CA ASP A 18 9.00 1.47 -6.14
C ASP A 18 9.38 1.42 -4.66
N ASP A 19 8.46 1.77 -3.74
CA ASP A 19 8.71 1.67 -2.30
C ASP A 19 8.95 0.23 -1.85
N LEU A 20 8.22 -0.74 -2.40
CA LEU A 20 8.42 -2.15 -2.09
C LEU A 20 9.80 -2.65 -2.54
N ARG A 21 10.27 -2.21 -3.69
CA ARG A 21 11.62 -2.52 -4.20
C ARG A 21 12.70 -1.93 -3.31
N VAL A 22 12.53 -0.68 -2.88
CA VAL A 22 13.43 -0.05 -1.89
C VAL A 22 13.42 -0.83 -0.58
N ALA A 23 12.25 -1.20 -0.06
CA ALA A 23 12.13 -2.00 1.15
C ALA A 23 12.91 -3.34 1.05
N ARG A 24 12.80 -4.04 -0.05
CA ARG A 24 13.56 -5.28 -0.30
C ARG A 24 15.06 -5.06 -0.26
N LEU A 25 15.55 -4.01 -0.93
CA LEU A 25 16.97 -3.66 -0.92
C LEU A 25 17.46 -3.36 0.50
N LEU A 26 16.67 -2.66 1.31
CA LEU A 26 17.05 -2.27 2.67
C LEU A 26 16.98 -3.41 3.68
N ILE A 27 16.08 -4.38 3.52
CA ILE A 27 15.83 -5.45 4.48
C ILE A 27 16.63 -6.72 4.17
N LEU A 28 16.81 -7.05 2.90
CA LEU A 28 17.40 -8.33 2.47
C LEU A 28 18.91 -8.28 2.23
N GLU A 29 19.52 -7.10 2.31
CA GLU A 29 20.97 -6.93 2.17
C GLU A 29 21.74 -7.34 3.43
N GLU A 30 23.03 -7.62 3.28
CA GLU A 30 23.92 -8.00 4.38
C GLU A 30 24.00 -6.92 5.47
N ASN A 31 24.09 -5.65 5.06
CA ASN A 31 24.08 -4.49 5.95
C ASN A 31 22.68 -3.86 6.00
N ALA A 32 21.69 -4.63 6.40
CA ALA A 32 20.30 -4.21 6.37
C ALA A 32 20.01 -2.96 7.22
N LEU A 33 19.13 -2.11 6.69
CA LEU A 33 18.58 -0.93 7.35
C LEU A 33 17.10 -1.18 7.68
N TYR A 34 16.85 -1.96 8.70
CA TYR A 34 15.51 -2.46 9.02
C TYR A 34 14.50 -1.34 9.31
N ALA A 35 14.88 -0.32 10.06
CA ALA A 35 14.00 0.80 10.37
C ALA A 35 13.53 1.54 9.10
N ALA A 36 14.44 1.85 8.20
CA ALA A 36 14.14 2.47 6.92
C ALA A 36 13.34 1.50 6.02
N GLY A 37 13.68 0.22 6.04
CA GLY A 37 13.01 -0.81 5.26
C GLY A 37 11.54 -0.97 5.64
N VAL A 38 11.20 -1.07 6.91
CA VAL A 38 9.82 -1.20 7.37
C VAL A 38 9.00 0.08 7.13
N TYR A 39 9.63 1.25 7.19
CA TYR A 39 8.99 2.49 6.78
C TYR A 39 8.56 2.44 5.30
N HIS A 40 9.43 1.99 4.40
CA HIS A 40 9.10 1.83 2.99
C HIS A 40 8.05 0.74 2.74
N CYS A 41 7.99 -0.31 3.56
CA CYS A 41 6.91 -1.29 3.54
C CYS A 41 5.55 -0.64 3.81
N GLN A 42 5.47 0.20 4.83
CA GLN A 42 4.25 0.94 5.16
C GLN A 42 3.87 1.89 4.02
N GLN A 43 4.83 2.63 3.46
CA GLN A 43 4.60 3.54 2.33
C GLN A 43 4.11 2.80 1.08
N ALA A 44 4.66 1.61 0.80
CA ALA A 44 4.22 0.77 -0.31
C ALA A 44 2.75 0.37 -0.15
N ALA A 45 2.39 -0.16 1.02
CA ALA A 45 1.01 -0.56 1.33
C ALA A 45 0.04 0.63 1.28
N GLU A 46 0.40 1.76 1.87
CA GLU A 46 -0.39 2.98 1.87
C GLU A 46 -0.68 3.45 0.44
N LYS A 47 0.33 3.54 -0.40
CA LYS A 47 0.18 3.98 -1.79
C LYS A 47 -0.65 3.01 -2.63
N ALA A 48 -0.48 1.72 -2.43
CA ALA A 48 -1.27 0.70 -3.11
C ALA A 48 -2.76 0.78 -2.75
N ILE A 49 -3.08 0.92 -1.46
CA ILE A 49 -4.45 1.06 -0.98
C ILE A 49 -5.02 2.42 -1.41
N THR A 50 -4.24 3.49 -1.33
CA THR A 50 -4.64 4.85 -1.76
C THR A 50 -5.03 4.87 -3.22
N GLY A 51 -4.28 4.24 -4.10
CA GLY A 51 -4.63 4.13 -5.52
C GLY A 51 -6.00 3.50 -5.73
N LYS A 52 -6.37 2.50 -4.92
CA LYS A 52 -7.68 1.86 -4.96
C LYS A 52 -8.77 2.71 -4.31
N ALA A 53 -8.48 3.38 -3.20
CA ALA A 53 -9.41 4.29 -2.55
C ALA A 53 -9.76 5.49 -3.46
N ILE A 54 -8.79 6.03 -4.17
CA ILE A 54 -9.01 7.07 -5.18
C ILE A 54 -9.93 6.57 -6.30
N LYS A 55 -9.71 5.34 -6.79
CA LYS A 55 -10.61 4.75 -7.79
C LYS A 55 -12.04 4.64 -7.26
N ALA A 56 -12.21 4.16 -6.02
CA ALA A 56 -13.51 4.09 -5.37
C ALA A 56 -14.16 5.46 -5.22
N TRP A 57 -13.41 6.46 -4.79
CA TRP A 57 -13.87 7.84 -4.65
C TRP A 57 -14.29 8.45 -6.00
N LEU A 58 -13.54 8.20 -7.06
CA LEU A 58 -13.84 8.70 -8.39
C LEU A 58 -15.11 8.07 -9.01
N THR A 59 -15.52 6.89 -8.53
CA THR A 59 -16.76 6.22 -8.94
C THR A 59 -17.95 6.57 -8.06
N CYS A 60 -17.73 7.00 -6.83
CA CYS A 60 -18.75 7.34 -5.85
C CYS A 60 -18.55 8.79 -5.37
N HIS A 61 -19.24 9.76 -5.95
CA HIS A 61 -19.07 11.21 -5.69
C HIS A 61 -19.37 11.68 -4.26
N HIS A 62 -19.62 10.79 -3.31
CA HIS A 62 -20.03 11.13 -1.93
C HIS A 62 -18.99 10.77 -0.86
N ILE A 63 -17.81 10.29 -1.25
CA ILE A 63 -16.77 9.92 -0.30
C ILE A 63 -15.76 11.07 -0.17
N ILE A 64 -15.61 11.61 1.05
CA ILE A 64 -14.52 12.54 1.38
C ILE A 64 -13.25 11.70 1.53
N PHE A 65 -12.24 11.96 0.69
CA PHE A 65 -10.96 11.27 0.77
C PHE A 65 -10.14 11.83 1.95
N PRO A 66 -9.89 11.04 3.01
CA PRO A 66 -9.13 11.51 4.16
C PRO A 66 -7.63 11.55 3.84
N LYS A 67 -6.94 12.58 4.31
CA LYS A 67 -5.49 12.55 4.43
C LYS A 67 -5.13 11.77 5.69
N THR A 68 -4.78 10.50 5.54
CA THR A 68 -4.46 9.62 6.65
C THR A 68 -3.38 8.62 6.26
N HIS A 69 -2.57 8.21 7.25
CA HIS A 69 -1.64 7.10 7.17
C HIS A 69 -2.22 5.82 7.80
N ASP A 70 -3.46 5.87 8.28
CA ASP A 70 -4.18 4.72 8.84
C ASP A 70 -4.67 3.82 7.70
N LEU A 71 -3.99 2.68 7.55
CA LEU A 71 -4.28 1.73 6.48
C LEU A 71 -5.64 1.04 6.66
N GLU A 72 -6.11 0.81 7.89
CA GLU A 72 -7.45 0.25 8.11
C GLU A 72 -8.54 1.21 7.62
N ALA A 73 -8.38 2.50 7.89
CA ALA A 73 -9.31 3.52 7.40
C ALA A 73 -9.33 3.54 5.86
N LEU A 74 -8.18 3.46 5.21
CA LEU A 74 -8.07 3.39 3.76
C LEU A 74 -8.70 2.11 3.19
N LEU A 75 -8.47 0.95 3.81
CA LEU A 75 -9.11 -0.31 3.42
C LEU A 75 -10.63 -0.23 3.53
N HIS A 76 -11.14 0.42 4.57
CA HIS A 76 -12.57 0.59 4.76
C HIS A 76 -13.22 1.35 3.59
N LEU A 77 -12.53 2.35 3.05
CA LEU A 77 -12.99 3.09 1.86
C LEU A 77 -13.04 2.23 0.59
N CYS A 78 -12.18 1.23 0.49
CA CYS A 78 -12.11 0.33 -0.67
C CYS A 78 -13.16 -0.80 -0.62
N ARG A 79 -13.59 -1.22 0.57
CA ARG A 79 -14.44 -2.41 0.77
C ARG A 79 -15.72 -2.46 -0.06
N PRO A 80 -16.47 -1.37 -0.26
CA PRO A 80 -17.71 -1.44 -1.06
C PRO A 80 -17.50 -1.92 -2.49
N GLN A 81 -16.36 -1.58 -3.11
CA GLN A 81 -16.03 -1.96 -4.48
C GLN A 81 -15.10 -3.16 -4.56
N GLU A 82 -14.29 -3.37 -3.52
CA GLU A 82 -13.26 -4.42 -3.46
C GLU A 82 -13.30 -5.14 -2.10
N PRO A 83 -14.31 -6.01 -1.88
CA PRO A 83 -14.49 -6.69 -0.59
C PRO A 83 -13.30 -7.54 -0.17
N GLY A 84 -12.48 -8.02 -1.12
CA GLY A 84 -11.29 -8.82 -0.88
C GLY A 84 -10.23 -8.12 -0.03
N PHE A 85 -10.22 -6.79 0.04
CA PHE A 85 -9.33 -6.05 0.95
C PHE A 85 -9.59 -6.34 2.43
N SER A 86 -10.73 -6.88 2.80
CA SER A 86 -11.02 -7.30 4.19
C SER A 86 -10.02 -8.34 4.71
N ALA A 87 -9.44 -9.16 3.84
CA ALA A 87 -8.42 -10.14 4.21
C ALA A 87 -7.11 -9.51 4.73
N TYR A 88 -6.88 -8.23 4.45
CA TYR A 88 -5.64 -7.51 4.79
C TYR A 88 -5.78 -6.59 6.01
N ALA A 89 -6.88 -6.64 6.74
CA ALA A 89 -7.09 -5.80 7.92
C ALA A 89 -6.02 -6.04 9.01
N ALA A 90 -5.61 -7.29 9.24
CA ALA A 90 -4.55 -7.61 10.19
C ALA A 90 -3.18 -7.06 9.74
N HIS A 91 -2.86 -7.13 8.44
CA HIS A 91 -1.65 -6.53 7.86
C HIS A 91 -1.67 -5.00 8.04
N ALA A 92 -2.79 -4.36 7.80
CA ALA A 92 -2.96 -2.92 7.97
C ALA A 92 -2.67 -2.47 9.41
N ARG A 93 -3.11 -3.23 10.41
CA ARG A 93 -2.82 -2.95 11.83
C ARG A 93 -1.34 -3.03 12.16
N VAL A 94 -0.63 -3.99 11.59
CA VAL A 94 0.82 -4.13 11.78
C VAL A 94 1.59 -3.01 11.10
N LEU A 95 1.20 -2.63 9.88
CA LEU A 95 1.90 -1.67 9.04
C LEU A 95 1.65 -0.21 9.45
N THR A 96 0.45 0.14 9.89
CA THR A 96 0.07 1.53 10.19
C THR A 96 1.05 2.26 11.11
N PRO A 97 1.48 1.69 12.27
CA PRO A 97 2.41 2.38 13.17
C PRO A 97 3.78 2.66 12.55
N LEU A 98 4.17 1.89 11.55
CA LEU A 98 5.50 1.96 10.93
C LEU A 98 5.72 3.23 10.09
N ALA A 99 4.67 4.01 9.86
CA ALA A 99 4.79 5.35 9.28
C ALA A 99 5.64 6.29 10.14
N THR A 100 5.68 6.08 11.45
CA THR A 100 6.32 6.98 12.42
C THR A 100 7.22 6.28 13.45
N GLU A 101 6.97 5.01 13.80
CA GLU A 101 7.55 4.34 14.97
C GLU A 101 9.09 4.35 15.00
N PHE A 102 9.74 4.09 13.87
CA PHE A 102 11.21 4.05 13.77
C PHE A 102 11.81 5.25 13.04
N ARG A 103 11.01 6.26 12.76
CA ARG A 103 11.42 7.40 11.93
C ARG A 103 12.26 8.41 12.70
N TYR A 104 12.03 8.52 13.99
CA TYR A 104 12.68 9.50 14.87
C TYR A 104 13.55 8.82 15.91
N PRO A 105 14.60 9.48 16.43
CA PRO A 105 15.38 8.97 17.54
C PRO A 105 14.49 8.65 18.74
N SER A 106 14.58 7.43 19.23
CA SER A 106 13.83 6.94 20.39
C SER A 106 14.61 5.81 21.06
N ASP A 107 14.13 5.29 22.19
CA ASP A 107 14.71 4.13 22.87
C ASP A 107 14.61 2.85 22.02
N VAL A 108 13.64 2.82 21.08
CA VAL A 108 13.50 1.75 20.09
C VAL A 108 14.18 2.17 18.79
N HIS A 109 15.38 1.66 18.54
CA HIS A 109 16.21 2.10 17.42
C HIS A 109 15.94 1.34 16.11
N SER A 110 15.56 0.08 16.19
CA SER A 110 15.37 -0.75 15.00
C SER A 110 14.45 -1.95 15.30
N PRO A 111 13.62 -2.37 14.35
CA PRO A 111 12.85 -3.61 14.48
C PRO A 111 13.77 -4.84 14.42
N ALA A 112 13.32 -5.95 15.01
CA ALA A 112 14.00 -7.24 14.87
C ALA A 112 14.05 -7.67 13.39
N PRO A 113 15.12 -8.35 12.95
CA PRO A 113 15.25 -8.80 11.56
C PRO A 113 14.07 -9.64 11.07
N GLU A 114 13.58 -10.57 11.89
CA GLU A 114 12.43 -11.44 11.56
C GLU A 114 11.15 -10.61 11.40
N HIS A 115 10.93 -9.63 12.27
CA HIS A 115 9.77 -8.74 12.17
C HIS A 115 9.83 -7.90 10.89
N ALA A 116 10.99 -7.39 10.53
CA ALA A 116 11.17 -6.63 9.29
C ALA A 116 10.86 -7.48 8.05
N ARG A 117 11.26 -8.75 8.04
CA ARG A 117 10.94 -9.68 6.94
C ARG A 117 9.45 -10.01 6.86
N ASP A 118 8.80 -10.22 8.00
CA ASP A 118 7.35 -10.46 8.06
C ASP A 118 6.57 -9.24 7.55
N VAL A 119 6.99 -8.05 7.94
CA VAL A 119 6.41 -6.79 7.46
C VAL A 119 6.59 -6.63 5.94
N LEU A 120 7.76 -6.98 5.42
CA LEU A 120 8.02 -6.96 3.97
C LEU A 120 7.07 -7.91 3.23
N GLU A 121 6.86 -9.11 3.72
CA GLU A 121 5.94 -10.09 3.14
C GLU A 121 4.50 -9.56 3.15
N GLN A 122 4.04 -9.02 4.27
CA GLN A 122 2.70 -8.45 4.41
C GLN A 122 2.48 -7.27 3.46
N ALA A 123 3.44 -6.35 3.35
CA ALA A 123 3.37 -5.25 2.40
C ALA A 123 3.35 -5.75 0.95
N SER A 124 4.17 -6.76 0.64
CA SER A 124 4.21 -7.39 -0.69
C SER A 124 2.87 -7.99 -1.08
N GLU A 125 2.17 -8.66 -0.17
CA GLU A 125 0.84 -9.22 -0.42
C GLU A 125 -0.18 -8.14 -0.76
N ILE A 126 -0.20 -7.03 -0.01
CA ILE A 126 -1.10 -5.90 -0.28
C ILE A 126 -0.81 -5.27 -1.64
N VAL A 127 0.46 -4.98 -1.94
CA VAL A 127 0.86 -4.36 -3.22
C VAL A 127 0.52 -5.27 -4.39
N THR A 128 0.79 -6.56 -4.28
CA THR A 128 0.49 -7.55 -5.32
C THR A 128 -1.02 -7.64 -5.56
N TYR A 129 -1.81 -7.71 -4.51
CA TYR A 129 -3.28 -7.74 -4.62
C TYR A 129 -3.82 -6.48 -5.29
N ALA A 130 -3.38 -5.30 -4.86
CA ALA A 130 -3.79 -4.04 -5.48
C ALA A 130 -3.39 -3.96 -6.96
N GLY A 131 -2.19 -4.43 -7.31
CA GLY A 131 -1.70 -4.48 -8.70
C GLY A 131 -2.59 -5.34 -9.60
N ARG A 132 -2.94 -6.55 -9.18
CA ARG A 132 -3.86 -7.43 -9.95
C ARG A 132 -5.22 -6.78 -10.22
N LEU A 133 -5.74 -6.03 -9.25
CA LEU A 133 -7.01 -5.34 -9.43
C LEU A 133 -6.91 -4.18 -10.44
N VAL A 134 -5.74 -3.54 -10.57
CA VAL A 134 -5.51 -2.50 -11.59
C VAL A 134 -5.46 -3.14 -12.97
N ASP A 135 -4.68 -4.21 -13.15
CA ASP A 135 -4.55 -4.91 -14.42
C ASP A 135 -5.90 -5.40 -14.95
N ALA A 136 -6.70 -6.06 -14.11
CA ALA A 136 -8.05 -6.52 -14.46
C ALA A 136 -9.00 -5.38 -14.87
N THR A 137 -8.75 -4.17 -14.39
CA THR A 137 -9.54 -2.99 -14.76
C THR A 137 -9.12 -2.42 -16.11
N LEU A 138 -7.82 -2.46 -16.40
CA LEU A 138 -7.27 -1.99 -17.67
C LEU A 138 -7.71 -2.90 -18.82
N ASP A 139 -7.70 -4.23 -18.60
CA ASP A 139 -8.10 -5.21 -19.61
C ASP A 139 -9.58 -5.09 -19.96
N ARG A 140 -10.47 -4.98 -18.98
CA ARG A 140 -11.91 -4.77 -19.23
C ARG A 140 -12.21 -3.47 -19.99
N GLY A 141 -11.35 -2.46 -19.86
CA GLY A 141 -11.49 -1.22 -20.64
C GLY A 141 -11.05 -1.35 -22.09
N ARG A 142 -10.24 -2.36 -22.44
CA ARG A 142 -9.82 -2.65 -23.82
C ARG A 142 -10.84 -3.51 -24.58
N GLU A 143 -11.54 -4.40 -23.87
CA GLU A 143 -12.58 -5.25 -24.46
C GLU A 143 -13.89 -4.49 -24.76
N ALA A 144 -14.10 -3.34 -24.13
CA ALA A 144 -15.29 -2.50 -24.29
C ALA A 144 -15.19 -1.47 -25.44
N LEU A 145 -14.07 -1.43 -26.16
CA LEU A 145 -13.83 -0.58 -27.35
C LEU A 145 -13.83 -1.42 -28.61
#